data_7ebfe426fac1cee237061080d4686e71
#
_entry.id   7ebfe426fac1cee237061080d4686e71
#
_cell.length_a   1.000
_cell.length_b   1.000
_cell.length_c   1.000
_cell.angle_alpha   90.00
_cell.angle_beta   90.00
_cell.angle_gamma   90.00
#
_symmetry.space_group_name_H-M   'P 1'
#
loop_
_entity.id
_entity.type
_entity.pdbx_description
1 polymer ?
#
loop_
_entity_poly.entity_id
_entity_poly.type
_entity_poly.pdbx_seq_one_letter_code
_entity_poly.pdbx_strand_id
1 'polypeptide(L)'
;MQDEPTVTELIKAVADFLRNEIVPEIKGHNAFKLRVGINALDLVTRQLTLAQESDAAEAARLKQLLGIDGALIDLNRALSAKIAAGEVDLQTPGLAEHLWQTTMDKLAVDQPNYASYKRELGNK
;
A
#
# COMPACT_ATOMS: atom_id res chain seq x y z
N MET A 1 -21.23 12.68 -6.55
CA MET A 1 -19.96 12.40 -7.23
C MET A 1 -19.29 13.72 -7.55
N GLN A 2 -18.01 13.83 -7.28
CA GLN A 2 -17.23 15.02 -7.62
C GLN A 2 -16.61 14.83 -9.01
N ASP A 3 -16.79 15.80 -9.88
CA ASP A 3 -16.28 15.68 -11.25
C ASP A 3 -14.77 15.99 -11.29
N GLU A 4 -14.42 17.27 -11.15
CA GLU A 4 -13.03 17.73 -11.15
C GLU A 4 -12.87 18.96 -10.25
N PRO A 5 -11.71 19.07 -9.58
CA PRO A 5 -10.63 18.10 -9.52
C PRO A 5 -11.01 16.83 -8.72
N THR A 6 -10.32 15.73 -9.02
CA THR A 6 -10.54 14.46 -8.30
C THR A 6 -10.04 14.58 -6.86
N VAL A 7 -10.48 13.65 -5.99
CA VAL A 7 -10.02 13.59 -4.60
C VAL A 7 -8.48 13.49 -4.54
N THR A 8 -7.90 12.63 -5.37
CA THR A 8 -6.45 12.44 -5.43
C THR A 8 -5.73 13.72 -5.86
N GLU A 9 -6.26 14.41 -6.86
CA GLU A 9 -5.70 15.69 -7.32
C GLU A 9 -5.75 16.76 -6.23
N LEU A 10 -6.84 16.83 -5.47
CA LEU A 10 -6.99 17.78 -4.36
C LEU A 10 -5.96 17.52 -3.27
N ILE A 11 -5.81 16.27 -2.84
CA ILE A 11 -4.85 15.91 -1.79
C ILE A 11 -3.43 16.22 -2.25
N LYS A 12 -3.10 15.87 -3.50
CA LYS A 12 -1.79 16.15 -4.07
C LYS A 12 -1.52 17.66 -4.14
N ALA A 13 -2.49 18.45 -4.54
CA ALA A 13 -2.35 19.89 -4.61
C ALA A 13 -2.06 20.50 -3.23
N VAL A 14 -2.75 20.04 -2.19
CA VAL A 14 -2.50 20.50 -0.80
C VAL A 14 -1.09 20.10 -0.36
N ALA A 15 -0.68 18.87 -0.59
CA ALA A 15 0.67 18.40 -0.23
C ALA A 15 1.75 19.21 -0.94
N ASP A 16 1.59 19.47 -2.24
CA ASP A 16 2.55 20.25 -3.03
C ASP A 16 2.63 21.70 -2.55
N PHE A 17 1.49 22.31 -2.25
CA PHE A 17 1.44 23.67 -1.68
C PHE A 17 2.19 23.74 -0.34
N LEU A 18 1.90 22.82 0.57
CA LEU A 18 2.56 22.78 1.87
C LEU A 18 4.07 22.59 1.75
N ARG A 19 4.49 21.66 0.88
CA ARG A 19 5.90 21.33 0.65
C ARG A 19 6.68 22.49 0.03
N ASN A 20 6.10 23.10 -0.98
CA ASN A 20 6.83 24.07 -1.80
C ASN A 20 6.74 25.50 -1.24
N GLU A 21 5.65 25.86 -0.59
CA GLU A 21 5.41 27.24 -0.18
C GLU A 21 5.44 27.45 1.34
N ILE A 22 5.05 26.46 2.12
CA ILE A 22 4.95 26.63 3.57
C ILE A 22 6.17 26.09 4.32
N VAL A 23 6.66 24.88 3.98
CA VAL A 23 7.83 24.28 4.64
C VAL A 23 9.04 25.23 4.64
N PRO A 24 9.36 25.92 3.52
CA PRO A 24 10.53 26.82 3.53
C PRO A 24 10.43 27.98 4.51
N GLU A 25 9.23 28.36 4.92
CA GLU A 25 9.00 29.48 5.82
C GLU A 25 8.88 29.09 7.29
N ILE A 26 8.87 27.79 7.61
CA ILE A 26 8.69 27.29 8.97
C ILE A 26 9.99 26.64 9.44
N LYS A 27 10.35 26.88 10.71
CA LYS A 27 11.58 26.37 11.32
C LYS A 27 11.27 25.57 12.57
N GLY A 28 12.23 24.76 13.01
CA GLY A 28 12.17 24.04 14.26
C GLY A 28 11.22 22.87 14.23
N HIS A 29 10.62 22.58 15.39
CA HIS A 29 9.78 21.39 15.58
C HIS A 29 8.54 21.37 14.68
N ASN A 30 7.96 22.54 14.43
CA ASN A 30 6.79 22.63 13.55
C ASN A 30 7.12 22.27 12.09
N ALA A 31 8.34 22.60 11.63
CA ALA A 31 8.78 22.18 10.30
C ALA A 31 8.84 20.66 10.18
N PHE A 32 9.35 19.99 11.23
CA PHE A 32 9.36 18.52 11.28
C PHE A 32 7.96 17.94 11.25
N LYS A 33 7.05 18.45 12.10
CA LYS A 33 5.65 18.00 12.13
C LYS A 33 4.96 18.19 10.79
N LEU A 34 5.23 19.32 10.14
CA LEU A 34 4.64 19.62 8.84
C LEU A 34 5.11 18.61 7.78
N ARG A 35 6.39 18.27 7.77
CA ARG A 35 6.92 17.25 6.85
C ARG A 35 6.28 15.88 7.09
N VAL A 36 6.07 15.51 8.35
CA VAL A 36 5.38 14.26 8.69
C VAL A 36 3.95 14.28 8.14
N GLY A 37 3.23 15.41 8.31
CA GLY A 37 1.89 15.58 7.75
C GLY A 37 1.85 15.48 6.24
N ILE A 38 2.82 16.09 5.56
CA ILE A 38 2.94 16.02 4.09
C ILE A 38 3.19 14.57 3.65
N ASN A 39 4.07 13.86 4.35
CA ASN A 39 4.33 12.44 4.05
C ASN A 39 3.06 11.61 4.23
N ALA A 40 2.24 11.91 5.23
CA ALA A 40 0.94 11.24 5.42
C ALA A 40 0.00 11.52 4.24
N LEU A 41 -0.05 12.75 3.74
CA LEU A 41 -0.86 13.09 2.56
C LEU A 41 -0.38 12.34 1.32
N ASP A 42 0.93 12.23 1.13
CA ASP A 42 1.51 11.46 0.04
C ASP A 42 1.15 9.97 0.13
N LEU A 43 1.16 9.41 1.34
CA LEU A 43 0.75 8.02 1.58
C LEU A 43 -0.72 7.81 1.21
N VAL A 44 -1.60 8.72 1.62
CA VAL A 44 -3.02 8.67 1.26
C VAL A 44 -3.19 8.72 -0.26
N THR A 45 -2.45 9.57 -0.94
CA THR A 45 -2.48 9.66 -2.41
C THR A 45 -2.11 8.32 -3.05
N ARG A 46 -1.02 7.69 -2.58
CA ARG A 46 -0.62 6.37 -3.09
C ARG A 46 -1.66 5.30 -2.80
N GLN A 47 -2.23 5.31 -1.59
CA GLN A 47 -3.28 4.37 -1.20
C GLN A 47 -4.48 4.48 -2.14
N LEU A 48 -4.96 5.69 -2.37
CA LEU A 48 -6.12 5.92 -3.24
C LEU A 48 -5.83 5.56 -4.70
N THR A 49 -4.59 5.73 -5.15
CA THR A 49 -4.19 5.44 -6.53
C THR A 49 -4.00 3.95 -6.77
N LEU A 50 -3.41 3.22 -5.81
CA LEU A 50 -2.93 1.84 -6.02
C LEU A 50 -3.85 0.77 -5.43
N ALA A 51 -4.61 1.09 -4.37
CA ALA A 51 -5.30 0.07 -3.58
C ALA A 51 -6.35 -0.71 -4.37
N GLN A 52 -7.12 -0.04 -5.22
CA GLN A 52 -8.21 -0.72 -5.93
C GLN A 52 -7.70 -1.89 -6.76
N GLU A 53 -6.63 -1.67 -7.52
CA GLU A 53 -6.04 -2.71 -8.37
C GLU A 53 -5.34 -3.78 -7.53
N SER A 54 -4.52 -3.38 -6.55
CA SER A 54 -3.78 -4.32 -5.72
C SER A 54 -4.70 -5.17 -4.84
N ASP A 55 -5.77 -4.58 -4.29
CA ASP A 55 -6.75 -5.32 -3.49
C ASP A 55 -7.52 -6.34 -4.33
N ALA A 56 -7.88 -5.96 -5.56
CA ALA A 56 -8.56 -6.89 -6.47
C ALA A 56 -7.64 -8.06 -6.85
N ALA A 57 -6.38 -7.79 -7.14
CA ALA A 57 -5.39 -8.82 -7.45
C ALA A 57 -5.12 -9.74 -6.25
N GLU A 58 -5.02 -9.16 -5.06
CA GLU A 58 -4.83 -9.92 -3.81
C GLU A 58 -6.03 -10.85 -3.56
N ALA A 59 -7.24 -10.33 -3.70
CA ALA A 59 -8.46 -11.13 -3.52
C ALA A 59 -8.50 -12.30 -4.51
N ALA A 60 -8.13 -12.08 -5.78
CA ALA A 60 -8.08 -13.14 -6.78
C ALA A 60 -7.10 -14.24 -6.40
N ARG A 61 -5.90 -13.86 -5.94
CA ARG A 61 -4.90 -14.85 -5.49
C ARG A 61 -5.38 -15.64 -4.28
N LEU A 62 -6.01 -14.96 -3.31
CA LEU A 62 -6.55 -15.60 -2.11
C LEU A 62 -7.67 -16.59 -2.42
N LYS A 63 -8.58 -16.21 -3.32
CA LYS A 63 -9.65 -17.10 -3.76
C LYS A 63 -9.09 -18.37 -4.40
N GLN A 64 -8.06 -18.23 -5.20
CA GLN A 64 -7.39 -19.38 -5.82
C GLN A 64 -6.69 -20.25 -4.78
N LEU A 65 -5.96 -19.66 -3.84
CA LEU A 65 -5.25 -20.39 -2.79
C LEU A 65 -6.19 -21.13 -1.84
N LEU A 66 -7.30 -20.49 -1.48
CA LEU A 66 -8.21 -21.00 -0.45
C LEU A 66 -9.37 -21.82 -1.01
N GLY A 67 -9.68 -21.64 -2.29
CA GLY A 67 -10.85 -22.29 -2.92
C GLY A 67 -12.19 -21.78 -2.40
N ILE A 68 -12.23 -20.59 -1.79
CA ILE A 68 -13.45 -19.96 -1.26
C ILE A 68 -13.54 -18.52 -1.76
N ASP A 69 -14.76 -17.95 -1.67
CA ASP A 69 -15.01 -16.55 -1.96
C ASP A 69 -15.30 -15.78 -0.68
N GLY A 70 -15.18 -14.45 -0.71
CA GLY A 70 -15.48 -13.61 0.42
C GLY A 70 -14.82 -12.25 0.32
N ALA A 71 -15.04 -11.43 1.36
CA ALA A 71 -14.39 -10.14 1.49
C ALA A 71 -12.88 -10.32 1.75
N LEU A 72 -12.07 -9.37 1.29
CA LEU A 72 -10.61 -9.44 1.40
C LEU A 72 -10.15 -9.70 2.84
N ILE A 73 -10.74 -9.01 3.82
CA ILE A 73 -10.38 -9.18 5.23
C ILE A 73 -10.66 -10.61 5.73
N ASP A 74 -11.75 -11.20 5.29
CA ASP A 74 -12.12 -12.56 5.69
C ASP A 74 -11.23 -13.60 5.01
N LEU A 75 -10.88 -13.37 3.76
CA LEU A 75 -9.94 -14.23 3.04
C LEU A 75 -8.55 -14.20 3.69
N ASN A 76 -8.09 -13.02 4.11
CA ASN A 76 -6.82 -12.89 4.83
C ASN A 76 -6.85 -13.60 6.20
N ARG A 77 -7.95 -13.50 6.93
CA ARG A 77 -8.13 -14.23 8.19
C ARG A 77 -8.10 -15.73 7.96
N ALA A 78 -8.76 -16.21 6.93
CA ALA A 78 -8.77 -17.63 6.58
C ALA A 78 -7.37 -18.13 6.22
N LEU A 79 -6.61 -17.37 5.43
CA LEU A 79 -5.24 -17.73 5.09
C LEU A 79 -4.37 -17.78 6.36
N SER A 80 -4.45 -16.78 7.22
CA SER A 80 -3.69 -16.74 8.47
C SER A 80 -3.99 -17.95 9.36
N ALA A 81 -5.26 -18.34 9.46
CA ALA A 81 -5.66 -19.51 10.24
C ALA A 81 -5.08 -20.81 9.66
N LYS A 82 -5.08 -20.95 8.34
CA LYS A 82 -4.50 -22.13 7.66
C LYS A 82 -2.98 -22.21 7.84
N ILE A 83 -2.29 -21.07 7.77
CA ILE A 83 -0.85 -21.03 8.04
C ILE A 83 -0.58 -21.43 9.49
N ALA A 84 -1.31 -20.87 10.44
CA ALA A 84 -1.14 -21.18 11.86
C ALA A 84 -1.41 -22.66 12.18
N ALA A 85 -2.37 -23.27 11.49
CA ALA A 85 -2.72 -24.68 11.66
C ALA A 85 -1.78 -25.64 10.91
N GLY A 86 -0.85 -25.12 10.11
CA GLY A 86 0.06 -25.93 9.29
C GLY A 86 -0.59 -26.56 8.07
N GLU A 87 -1.80 -26.12 7.71
CA GLU A 87 -2.50 -26.64 6.53
C GLU A 87 -1.91 -26.12 5.21
N VAL A 88 -1.30 -24.94 5.25
CA VAL A 88 -0.55 -24.38 4.13
C VAL A 88 0.81 -23.91 4.63
N ASP A 89 1.83 -24.03 3.77
CA ASP A 89 3.21 -23.66 4.08
C ASP A 89 3.93 -23.16 2.81
N LEU A 90 5.23 -22.94 2.90
CA LEU A 90 6.02 -22.45 1.76
C LEU A 90 6.11 -23.45 0.60
N GLN A 91 5.75 -24.71 0.82
CA GLN A 91 5.68 -25.71 -0.22
C GLN A 91 4.31 -25.73 -0.93
N THR A 92 3.31 -25.05 -0.36
CA THR A 92 2.00 -24.95 -0.97
C THR A 92 2.11 -24.09 -2.25
N PRO A 93 1.67 -24.60 -3.42
CA PRO A 93 1.78 -23.84 -4.67
C PRO A 93 1.07 -22.49 -4.59
N GLY A 94 1.80 -21.44 -4.93
CA GLY A 94 1.28 -20.08 -4.98
C GLY A 94 1.38 -19.29 -3.69
N LEU A 95 1.64 -19.91 -2.53
CA LEU A 95 1.70 -19.17 -1.27
C LEU A 95 2.87 -18.20 -1.20
N ALA A 96 4.07 -18.65 -1.53
CA ALA A 96 5.27 -17.80 -1.48
C ALA A 96 5.13 -16.60 -2.42
N GLU A 97 4.65 -16.82 -3.61
CA GLU A 97 4.41 -15.76 -4.61
C GLU A 97 3.35 -14.77 -4.11
N HIS A 98 2.29 -15.27 -3.49
CA HIS A 98 1.24 -14.42 -2.92
C HIS A 98 1.79 -13.52 -1.81
N LEU A 99 2.54 -14.09 -0.88
CA LEU A 99 3.13 -13.33 0.23
C LEU A 99 4.12 -12.28 -0.29
N TRP A 100 4.92 -12.65 -1.28
CA TRP A 100 5.86 -11.73 -1.92
C TRP A 100 5.14 -10.57 -2.60
N GLN A 101 4.15 -10.86 -3.43
CA GLN A 101 3.41 -9.82 -4.16
C GLN A 101 2.66 -8.89 -3.19
N THR A 102 2.03 -9.46 -2.15
CA THR A 102 1.36 -8.66 -1.12
C THR A 102 2.35 -7.73 -0.41
N THR A 103 3.54 -8.23 -0.09
CA THR A 103 4.60 -7.42 0.51
C THR A 103 5.01 -6.27 -0.41
N MET A 104 5.23 -6.55 -1.69
CA MET A 104 5.62 -5.52 -2.66
C MET A 104 4.53 -4.47 -2.83
N ASP A 105 3.26 -4.88 -2.88
CA ASP A 105 2.13 -3.96 -3.00
C ASP A 105 2.02 -3.04 -1.77
N LYS A 106 2.22 -3.59 -0.58
CA LYS A 106 2.23 -2.79 0.65
C LYS A 106 3.39 -1.80 0.69
N LEU A 107 4.58 -2.24 0.30
CA LEU A 107 5.75 -1.36 0.25
C LEU A 107 5.58 -0.23 -0.77
N ALA A 108 4.92 -0.50 -1.89
CA ALA A 108 4.62 0.54 -2.88
C ALA A 108 3.82 1.70 -2.29
N VAL A 109 2.95 1.42 -1.33
CA VAL A 109 2.15 2.43 -0.63
C VAL A 109 2.90 3.01 0.56
N ASP A 110 3.40 2.16 1.46
CA ASP A 110 3.91 2.56 2.77
C ASP A 110 5.35 3.06 2.71
N GLN A 111 6.20 2.41 1.92
CA GLN A 111 7.65 2.64 1.93
C GLN A 111 8.24 2.59 0.52
N PRO A 112 7.78 3.45 -0.42
CA PRO A 112 8.26 3.38 -1.82
C PRO A 112 9.74 3.71 -1.95
N ASN A 113 10.33 4.37 -0.95
CA ASN A 113 11.75 4.74 -0.94
C ASN A 113 12.64 3.75 -0.20
N TYR A 114 12.07 2.67 0.35
CA TYR A 114 12.84 1.64 1.05
C TYR A 114 13.86 1.01 0.09
N ALA A 115 15.14 1.00 0.50
CA ALA A 115 16.24 0.61 -0.39
C ALA A 115 16.09 -0.80 -0.94
N SER A 116 15.67 -1.77 -0.11
CA SER A 116 15.47 -3.15 -0.56
C SER A 116 14.33 -3.26 -1.56
N TYR A 117 13.23 -2.53 -1.34
CA TYR A 117 12.11 -2.47 -2.28
C TYR A 117 12.56 -1.95 -3.65
N LYS A 118 13.31 -0.85 -3.65
CA LYS A 118 13.86 -0.27 -4.90
C LYS A 118 14.77 -1.25 -5.63
N ARG A 119 15.60 -1.98 -4.91
CA ARG A 119 16.48 -3.01 -5.52
C ARG A 119 15.67 -4.09 -6.19
N GLU A 120 14.63 -4.57 -5.52
CA GLU A 120 13.77 -5.62 -6.09
C GLU A 120 13.05 -5.15 -7.36
N LEU A 121 12.60 -3.90 -7.38
CA LEU A 121 12.00 -3.31 -8.59
C LEU A 121 13.02 -3.22 -9.74
N GLY A 122 14.27 -2.85 -9.43
CA GLY A 122 15.33 -2.73 -10.43
C GLY A 122 15.86 -4.06 -10.95
N ASN A 123 15.59 -5.16 -10.26
CA ASN A 123 16.03 -6.50 -10.63
C ASN A 123 15.05 -7.24 -11.56
N LYS A 124 13.97 -6.59 -11.98
CA LYS A 124 12.97 -7.18 -12.88
C LYS A 124 13.29 -6.88 -14.33
#